data_d3e2336bafb4638a43d6812dc96c19f2
#
_entry.id   d3e2336bafb4638a43d6812dc96c19f2
#
_cell.length_a   1.000
_cell.length_b   1.000
_cell.length_c   1.000
_cell.angle_alpha   90.00
_cell.angle_beta   90.00
_cell.angle_gamma   90.00
#
_symmetry.space_group_name_H-M   'P 1'
#
loop_
_entity.id
_entity.type
_entity.pdbx_description
1 polymer ?
#
loop_
_entity_poly.entity_id
_entity_poly.type
_entity_poly.pdbx_seq_one_letter_code
_entity_poly.pdbx_strand_id
1 'polypeptide(L)'
;MPSFFSDIEFSELLHTETKNKDCKIHILANKFYVKIHFTINVEPNNWIELGVGELGIKTKEILKTVSKNKLFLTKTNEQDISNIQPDFNNAELINLTILNKWIKESENLTTGRKGEVSADTRFEVAYTAAWRCQFEGCGIDLRQHLTPSMSGNYSYFAHIVASSEEGPRGNSESEALANDPTNIMLLCDKCHRLIDRVAPNDYDAEKLRAMRERNVREVKRLLDCLQLPDAQMVVIGGAIEGQPFIFNSRAAEEAMWLKNMRSPYQAEYFINNTSYFSASNNPSYWSNAFQLLKTIDIPRIKSFLQGTGRNGDLKPLAVFALHGTSILILSGRLIGDSSSAQLFQYHRQQLEGRGRQWAWPDVPEPDTNKYKVNILKEATSSDSEAILQIHLTAVIPSRELPEHLFDSEGFKLPAIELTIDDCHFNAISHPKDLELLGNAIDSIYRKIQDEWRIKKVHLFVIAPTTACVRIGQKMQARHHADFILYERKPSVSGTGSHRNFEPTIKVSSTKVVLVSTDEQLDIA
;
A
#
# COMPACT_ATOMS: atom_id res chain seq x y z
N MET A 1 -17.00 -21.46 31.00
CA MET A 1 -17.72 -22.66 31.52
C MET A 1 -18.62 -22.16 32.64
N PRO A 2 -19.88 -22.57 32.72
CA PRO A 2 -20.72 -22.21 33.87
C PRO A 2 -20.07 -22.71 35.14
N SER A 3 -20.10 -21.90 36.18
CA SER A 3 -19.60 -22.30 37.52
C SER A 3 -20.42 -23.45 38.04
N PHE A 4 -19.79 -24.46 38.62
CA PHE A 4 -20.47 -25.57 39.27
C PHE A 4 -20.53 -25.32 40.77
N PHE A 5 -21.75 -25.34 41.36
CA PHE A 5 -21.98 -25.08 42.76
C PHE A 5 -22.40 -26.36 43.50
N SER A 6 -21.85 -26.59 44.66
CA SER A 6 -22.33 -27.64 45.59
C SER A 6 -23.73 -27.34 46.11
N ASP A 7 -24.44 -28.36 46.67
CA ASP A 7 -25.78 -28.17 47.25
C ASP A 7 -25.83 -27.06 48.35
N ILE A 8 -24.73 -26.92 49.09
CA ILE A 8 -24.65 -25.90 50.16
C ILE A 8 -24.55 -24.51 49.53
N GLU A 9 -23.59 -24.29 48.67
CA GLU A 9 -23.36 -23.00 48.00
C GLU A 9 -24.59 -22.58 47.21
N PHE A 10 -25.21 -23.53 46.50
CA PHE A 10 -26.37 -23.28 45.69
C PHE A 10 -27.61 -22.97 46.55
N SER A 11 -27.78 -23.66 47.69
CA SER A 11 -28.87 -23.39 48.64
C SER A 11 -28.73 -22.00 49.30
N GLU A 12 -27.52 -21.56 49.61
CA GLU A 12 -27.26 -20.23 50.18
C GLU A 12 -27.57 -19.13 49.17
N LEU A 13 -27.17 -19.33 47.92
CA LEU A 13 -27.45 -18.42 46.82
C LEU A 13 -28.95 -18.29 46.56
N LEU A 14 -29.66 -19.43 46.47
CA LEU A 14 -31.11 -19.49 46.36
C LEU A 14 -31.83 -18.83 47.50
N HIS A 15 -31.39 -19.05 48.75
CA HIS A 15 -32.00 -18.45 49.92
C HIS A 15 -31.87 -16.92 49.95
N THR A 16 -30.74 -16.41 49.46
CA THR A 16 -30.50 -14.98 49.34
C THR A 16 -31.41 -14.35 48.28
N GLU A 17 -31.50 -14.96 47.11
CA GLU A 17 -32.28 -14.44 45.97
C GLU A 17 -33.79 -14.65 46.14
N THR A 18 -34.25 -15.72 46.79
CA THR A 18 -35.69 -15.96 47.04
C THR A 18 -36.30 -15.02 48.07
N LYS A 19 -35.49 -14.31 48.85
CA LYS A 19 -35.97 -13.21 49.71
C LYS A 19 -36.46 -12.01 48.90
N ASN A 20 -36.02 -11.88 47.67
CA ASN A 20 -36.52 -10.87 46.74
C ASN A 20 -37.93 -11.24 46.27
N LYS A 21 -38.92 -10.39 46.56
CA LYS A 21 -40.36 -10.66 46.37
C LYS A 21 -40.74 -10.99 44.92
N ASP A 22 -39.93 -10.61 43.98
CA ASP A 22 -40.24 -10.67 42.55
C ASP A 22 -39.36 -11.66 41.77
N CYS A 23 -38.62 -12.49 42.48
CA CYS A 23 -37.75 -13.50 41.88
C CYS A 23 -38.56 -14.64 41.24
N LYS A 24 -38.24 -14.99 39.98
CA LYS A 24 -38.70 -16.19 39.28
C LYS A 24 -37.52 -17.14 39.10
N ILE A 25 -37.75 -18.41 39.37
CA ILE A 25 -36.71 -19.46 39.29
C ILE A 25 -37.08 -20.42 38.18
N HIS A 26 -36.15 -20.67 37.29
CA HIS A 26 -36.30 -21.67 36.27
C HIS A 26 -35.31 -22.82 36.47
N ILE A 27 -35.80 -24.05 36.39
CA ILE A 27 -35.06 -25.29 36.53
C ILE A 27 -35.04 -25.98 35.18
N LEU A 28 -33.84 -26.19 34.62
CA LEU A 28 -33.61 -27.01 33.45
C LEU A 28 -33.08 -28.37 33.93
N ALA A 29 -33.92 -29.39 33.91
CA ALA A 29 -33.54 -30.73 34.28
C ALA A 29 -32.97 -31.49 33.12
N ASN A 30 -31.81 -32.13 33.28
CA ASN A 30 -31.29 -33.11 32.34
C ASN A 30 -30.82 -34.37 33.11
N LYS A 31 -30.34 -35.39 32.39
CA LYS A 31 -29.98 -36.69 32.97
C LYS A 31 -28.89 -36.62 34.02
N PHE A 32 -28.04 -35.59 34.01
CA PHE A 32 -26.82 -35.53 34.83
C PHE A 32 -26.77 -34.35 35.77
N TYR A 33 -27.50 -33.25 35.48
CA TYR A 33 -27.49 -32.04 36.30
C TYR A 33 -28.76 -31.22 36.11
N VAL A 34 -29.02 -30.36 37.06
CA VAL A 34 -30.09 -29.38 36.98
C VAL A 34 -29.48 -27.99 36.81
N LYS A 35 -29.90 -27.30 35.77
CA LYS A 35 -29.52 -25.92 35.50
C LYS A 35 -30.60 -24.98 35.96
N ILE A 36 -30.25 -24.01 36.80
CA ILE A 36 -31.20 -23.08 37.37
C ILE A 36 -30.97 -21.70 36.84
N HIS A 37 -32.05 -21.07 36.40
CA HIS A 37 -32.09 -19.71 35.90
C HIS A 37 -32.98 -18.85 36.82
N PHE A 38 -32.53 -17.63 37.08
CA PHE A 38 -33.27 -16.67 37.87
C PHE A 38 -33.77 -15.49 37.04
N THR A 39 -34.94 -14.97 37.40
CA THR A 39 -35.29 -13.58 37.06
C THR A 39 -35.02 -12.69 38.26
N ILE A 40 -34.26 -11.62 38.04
CA ILE A 40 -33.90 -10.68 39.12
C ILE A 40 -34.71 -9.39 39.06
N ASN A 41 -35.50 -9.11 38.06
CA ASN A 41 -36.31 -7.90 37.99
C ASN A 41 -37.65 -8.11 37.31
N VAL A 42 -38.59 -7.30 37.67
CA VAL A 42 -40.01 -7.49 37.42
C VAL A 42 -40.46 -6.95 36.07
N GLU A 43 -39.83 -5.90 35.55
CA GLU A 43 -40.23 -5.31 34.27
C GLU A 43 -39.05 -4.70 33.50
N PRO A 44 -38.74 -5.25 32.38
CA PRO A 44 -39.07 -6.57 31.81
C PRO A 44 -38.25 -7.67 32.46
N ASN A 45 -38.78 -8.89 32.50
CA ASN A 45 -38.17 -10.06 33.15
C ASN A 45 -36.72 -10.30 32.72
N ASN A 46 -35.77 -10.06 33.60
CA ASN A 46 -34.37 -10.27 33.38
C ASN A 46 -33.93 -11.65 33.88
N TRP A 47 -33.55 -12.58 33.00
CA TRP A 47 -33.12 -13.93 33.33
C TRP A 47 -31.60 -14.01 33.34
N ILE A 48 -31.01 -14.32 34.48
CA ILE A 48 -29.57 -14.53 34.62
C ILE A 48 -29.30 -16.01 34.82
N GLU A 49 -28.43 -16.59 34.04
CA GLU A 49 -27.95 -17.94 34.25
C GLU A 49 -26.95 -17.96 35.40
N LEU A 50 -27.33 -18.52 36.54
CA LEU A 50 -26.48 -18.63 37.72
C LEU A 50 -25.42 -19.73 37.60
N GLY A 51 -25.61 -20.70 36.70
CA GLY A 51 -24.70 -21.81 36.54
C GLY A 51 -25.36 -23.18 36.72
N VAL A 52 -24.55 -24.19 36.90
CA VAL A 52 -24.97 -25.58 37.11
C VAL A 52 -24.74 -25.92 38.59
N GLY A 53 -25.76 -26.37 39.27
CA GLY A 53 -25.66 -26.71 40.68
C GLY A 53 -26.22 -28.10 40.99
N GLU A 54 -25.81 -28.62 42.13
CA GLU A 54 -26.29 -29.90 42.66
C GLU A 54 -27.69 -29.72 43.25
N LEU A 55 -28.65 -30.46 42.75
CA LEU A 55 -30.01 -30.50 43.33
C LEU A 55 -30.05 -31.44 44.53
N GLY A 56 -29.36 -31.04 45.59
CA GLY A 56 -29.34 -31.78 46.85
C GLY A 56 -30.53 -31.50 47.76
N ILE A 57 -30.49 -32.03 48.99
CA ILE A 57 -31.59 -31.96 49.95
C ILE A 57 -31.89 -30.51 50.35
N LYS A 58 -30.86 -29.69 50.57
CA LYS A 58 -31.02 -28.29 51.00
C LYS A 58 -31.64 -27.43 49.93
N THR A 59 -31.16 -27.57 48.70
CA THR A 59 -31.68 -26.87 47.52
C THR A 59 -33.17 -27.21 47.30
N LYS A 60 -33.54 -28.51 47.41
CA LYS A 60 -34.92 -28.97 47.28
C LYS A 60 -35.84 -28.40 48.35
N GLU A 61 -35.40 -28.31 49.60
CA GLU A 61 -36.16 -27.70 50.68
C GLU A 61 -36.50 -26.24 50.42
N ILE A 62 -35.53 -25.46 49.92
CA ILE A 62 -35.76 -24.04 49.57
C ILE A 62 -36.75 -23.94 48.42
N LEU A 63 -36.59 -24.71 47.36
CA LEU A 63 -37.47 -24.68 46.20
C LEU A 63 -38.93 -25.05 46.53
N LYS A 64 -39.16 -25.92 47.50
CA LYS A 64 -40.50 -26.24 48.00
C LYS A 64 -41.19 -25.04 48.68
N THR A 65 -40.45 -24.08 49.17
CA THR A 65 -40.99 -22.85 49.79
C THR A 65 -41.34 -21.76 48.75
N VAL A 66 -40.93 -21.90 47.52
CA VAL A 66 -41.17 -20.92 46.43
C VAL A 66 -42.66 -21.00 46.01
N SER A 67 -43.31 -19.83 45.85
CA SER A 67 -44.72 -19.78 45.47
C SER A 67 -44.95 -20.26 44.01
N LYS A 68 -46.15 -20.83 43.78
CA LYS A 68 -46.52 -21.53 42.52
C LYS A 68 -46.31 -20.74 41.22
N ASN A 69 -46.34 -19.43 41.26
CA ASN A 69 -46.19 -18.58 40.08
C ASN A 69 -44.74 -18.12 39.85
N LYS A 70 -43.79 -18.64 40.61
CA LYS A 70 -42.39 -18.20 40.60
C LYS A 70 -41.41 -19.31 40.23
N LEU A 71 -41.88 -20.56 40.13
CA LEU A 71 -41.04 -21.70 39.82
C LEU A 71 -41.46 -22.29 38.48
N PHE A 72 -40.50 -22.39 37.54
CA PHE A 72 -40.71 -22.93 36.21
C PHE A 72 -39.79 -24.13 35.98
N LEU A 73 -40.31 -25.15 35.29
CA LEU A 73 -39.57 -26.37 34.96
C LEU A 73 -39.61 -26.61 33.43
N THR A 74 -38.45 -26.86 32.86
CA THR A 74 -38.38 -27.23 31.43
C THR A 74 -37.82 -28.64 31.28
N LYS A 75 -38.45 -29.41 30.43
CA LYS A 75 -38.04 -30.74 29.98
C LYS A 75 -37.12 -30.64 28.78
N THR A 76 -35.90 -31.15 28.87
CA THR A 76 -34.99 -31.31 27.73
C THR A 76 -35.14 -32.69 27.13
N ASN A 77 -35.46 -32.76 25.81
CA ASN A 77 -35.49 -33.98 24.98
C ASN A 77 -36.01 -35.22 25.68
N GLU A 78 -37.21 -35.66 25.37
CA GLU A 78 -37.83 -36.99 25.65
C GLU A 78 -37.50 -37.69 26.99
N GLN A 79 -36.80 -36.99 27.89
CA GLN A 79 -36.47 -37.57 29.20
C GLN A 79 -37.65 -37.51 30.16
N ASP A 80 -37.88 -38.61 30.79
CA ASP A 80 -38.88 -38.74 31.82
C ASP A 80 -38.44 -37.95 33.07
N ILE A 81 -39.14 -36.86 33.38
CA ILE A 81 -38.96 -36.06 34.60
C ILE A 81 -39.82 -36.55 35.76
N SER A 82 -40.52 -37.69 35.57
CA SER A 82 -41.40 -38.28 36.57
C SER A 82 -40.73 -38.49 37.94
N ASN A 83 -39.41 -38.72 37.94
CA ASN A 83 -38.62 -38.87 39.16
C ASN A 83 -38.31 -37.55 39.89
N ILE A 84 -38.40 -36.41 39.19
CA ILE A 84 -38.07 -35.07 39.71
C ILE A 84 -39.35 -34.26 39.94
N GLN A 85 -40.38 -34.48 39.16
CA GLN A 85 -41.64 -33.77 39.23
C GLN A 85 -42.34 -33.81 40.63
N PRO A 86 -42.26 -34.90 41.40
CA PRO A 86 -42.80 -34.92 42.78
C PRO A 86 -42.15 -33.90 43.73
N ASP A 87 -40.88 -33.55 43.46
CA ASP A 87 -40.17 -32.57 44.27
C ASP A 87 -40.54 -31.11 43.91
N PHE A 88 -41.23 -30.90 42.78
CA PHE A 88 -41.59 -29.60 42.21
C PHE A 88 -43.07 -29.48 41.79
N ASN A 89 -43.97 -30.00 42.64
CA ASN A 89 -45.42 -29.97 42.38
C ASN A 89 -45.99 -28.54 42.20
N ASN A 90 -45.27 -27.53 42.61
CA ASN A 90 -45.60 -26.12 42.50
C ASN A 90 -44.96 -25.43 41.29
N ALA A 91 -44.19 -26.15 40.45
CA ALA A 91 -43.55 -25.57 39.27
C ALA A 91 -44.51 -25.56 38.07
N GLU A 92 -44.49 -24.48 37.31
CA GLU A 92 -45.13 -24.39 36.00
C GLU A 92 -44.24 -24.98 34.91
N LEU A 93 -44.79 -25.87 34.09
CA LEU A 93 -44.07 -26.47 32.98
C LEU A 93 -44.05 -25.52 31.76
N ILE A 94 -42.87 -25.12 31.34
CA ILE A 94 -42.66 -24.31 30.15
C ILE A 94 -41.79 -25.07 29.12
N ASN A 95 -41.95 -24.73 27.86
CA ASN A 95 -41.11 -25.32 26.82
C ASN A 95 -39.82 -24.52 26.62
N LEU A 96 -38.82 -25.17 26.02
CA LEU A 96 -37.51 -24.59 25.74
C LEU A 96 -37.59 -23.32 24.86
N THR A 97 -38.59 -23.21 23.99
CA THR A 97 -38.77 -22.03 23.13
C THR A 97 -39.11 -20.79 23.96
N ILE A 98 -40.01 -20.96 24.96
CA ILE A 98 -40.37 -19.88 25.89
C ILE A 98 -39.18 -19.49 26.77
N LEU A 99 -38.44 -20.47 27.29
CA LEU A 99 -37.24 -20.22 28.06
C LEU A 99 -36.18 -19.47 27.28
N ASN A 100 -35.87 -19.94 26.05
CA ASN A 100 -34.90 -19.29 25.20
C ASN A 100 -35.29 -17.87 24.79
N LYS A 101 -36.62 -17.63 24.64
CA LYS A 101 -37.13 -16.28 24.41
C LYS A 101 -36.85 -15.39 25.62
N TRP A 102 -37.15 -15.86 26.84
CA TRP A 102 -36.90 -15.11 28.06
C TRP A 102 -35.41 -14.84 28.31
N ILE A 103 -34.55 -15.84 28.12
CA ILE A 103 -33.08 -15.66 28.25
C ILE A 103 -32.59 -14.60 27.25
N LYS A 104 -33.05 -14.66 26.01
CA LYS A 104 -32.68 -13.69 24.97
C LYS A 104 -33.17 -12.27 25.29
N GLU A 105 -34.38 -12.16 25.82
CA GLU A 105 -34.92 -10.87 26.29
C GLU A 105 -34.11 -10.32 27.49
N SER A 106 -33.64 -11.17 28.38
CA SER A 106 -32.85 -10.79 29.54
C SER A 106 -31.42 -10.39 29.19
N GLU A 107 -30.81 -11.07 28.22
CA GLU A 107 -29.47 -10.71 27.72
C GLU A 107 -29.47 -9.31 27.10
N ASN A 108 -30.55 -8.92 26.44
CA ASN A 108 -30.71 -7.58 25.88
C ASN A 108 -30.84 -6.50 26.97
N LEU A 109 -31.36 -6.84 28.17
CA LEU A 109 -31.57 -5.91 29.28
C LEU A 109 -30.35 -5.77 30.21
N THR A 110 -29.61 -6.86 30.41
CA THR A 110 -28.42 -6.87 31.28
C THR A 110 -27.21 -6.20 30.68
N THR A 111 -27.16 -6.00 29.35
CA THR A 111 -25.99 -5.43 28.65
C THR A 111 -26.04 -3.93 28.46
N GLY A 112 -27.07 -3.21 28.95
CA GLY A 112 -27.23 -1.77 28.73
C GLY A 112 -27.38 -1.37 27.28
N ARG A 113 -27.52 -2.33 26.36
CA ARG A 113 -27.68 -2.12 24.92
C ARG A 113 -29.16 -1.91 24.61
N LYS A 114 -29.61 -0.69 24.64
CA LYS A 114 -30.87 -0.31 24.02
C LYS A 114 -30.67 -0.27 22.49
N GLY A 115 -30.92 -1.39 21.83
CA GLY A 115 -30.88 -1.51 20.38
C GLY A 115 -29.77 -2.44 19.88
N GLU A 116 -30.16 -3.55 19.29
CA GLU A 116 -29.26 -4.42 18.52
C GLU A 116 -28.99 -3.73 17.19
N VAL A 117 -27.71 -3.63 16.80
CA VAL A 117 -27.32 -3.12 15.47
C VAL A 117 -27.96 -4.02 14.41
N SER A 118 -28.73 -3.46 13.50
CA SER A 118 -29.46 -4.21 12.46
C SER A 118 -28.50 -4.99 11.55
N ALA A 119 -29.02 -6.03 10.90
CA ALA A 119 -28.24 -6.82 9.95
C ALA A 119 -27.72 -5.95 8.80
N ASP A 120 -28.55 -5.02 8.31
CA ASP A 120 -28.19 -4.11 7.23
C ASP A 120 -27.08 -3.15 7.63
N THR A 121 -27.16 -2.57 8.85
CA THR A 121 -26.11 -1.71 9.40
C THR A 121 -24.80 -2.48 9.60
N ARG A 122 -24.87 -3.70 10.12
CA ARG A 122 -23.68 -4.56 10.24
C ARG A 122 -23.06 -4.87 8.89
N PHE A 123 -23.87 -5.13 7.88
CA PHE A 123 -23.39 -5.36 6.52
C PHE A 123 -22.70 -4.12 5.96
N GLU A 124 -23.31 -2.95 6.07
CA GLU A 124 -22.74 -1.69 5.58
C GLU A 124 -21.40 -1.35 6.27
N VAL A 125 -21.34 -1.45 7.59
CA VAL A 125 -20.11 -1.22 8.36
C VAL A 125 -19.02 -2.22 7.97
N ALA A 126 -19.35 -3.50 7.85
CA ALA A 126 -18.38 -4.53 7.45
C ALA A 126 -17.90 -4.36 6.01
N TYR A 127 -18.80 -3.99 5.10
CA TYR A 127 -18.50 -3.69 3.69
C TYR A 127 -17.54 -2.50 3.57
N THR A 128 -17.87 -1.38 4.20
CA THR A 128 -17.06 -0.15 4.13
C THR A 128 -15.70 -0.29 4.80
N ALA A 129 -15.57 -1.18 5.79
CA ALA A 129 -14.31 -1.55 6.44
C ALA A 129 -13.54 -2.66 5.71
N ALA A 130 -14.09 -3.28 4.65
CA ALA A 130 -13.56 -4.48 4.00
C ALA A 130 -13.19 -5.58 5.00
N TRP A 131 -13.97 -5.77 6.06
CA TRP A 131 -13.72 -6.71 7.16
C TRP A 131 -12.37 -6.50 7.89
N ARG A 132 -11.84 -5.27 7.87
CA ARG A 132 -10.61 -4.91 8.57
C ARG A 132 -10.91 -4.13 9.84
N CYS A 133 -10.08 -4.34 10.87
CA CYS A 133 -10.15 -3.52 12.09
C CYS A 133 -9.86 -2.05 11.74
N GLN A 134 -10.81 -1.17 12.08
CA GLN A 134 -10.73 0.27 11.74
C GLN A 134 -9.88 1.09 12.73
N PHE A 135 -9.32 0.44 13.76
CA PHE A 135 -8.43 1.10 14.69
C PHE A 135 -7.11 1.45 14.01
N GLU A 136 -6.63 2.69 14.21
CA GLU A 136 -5.40 3.20 13.61
C GLU A 136 -4.18 2.32 13.96
N GLY A 137 -3.44 1.89 12.94
CA GLY A 137 -2.27 1.02 13.09
C GLY A 137 -2.58 -0.46 13.30
N CYS A 138 -3.87 -0.88 13.33
CA CYS A 138 -4.25 -2.28 13.45
C CYS A 138 -4.50 -2.94 12.08
N GLY A 139 -5.63 -2.64 11.43
CA GLY A 139 -5.97 -3.11 10.08
C GLY A 139 -6.03 -4.64 9.88
N ILE A 140 -6.06 -5.45 10.95
CA ILE A 140 -6.08 -6.92 10.82
C ILE A 140 -7.36 -7.40 10.15
N ASP A 141 -7.27 -8.52 9.43
CA ASP A 141 -8.41 -9.22 8.84
C ASP A 141 -9.22 -9.91 9.93
N LEU A 142 -10.49 -9.52 10.08
CA LEU A 142 -11.38 -10.02 11.13
C LEU A 142 -12.09 -11.34 10.75
N ARG A 143 -11.88 -11.81 9.53
CA ARG A 143 -12.39 -13.10 9.05
C ARG A 143 -11.33 -14.20 9.06
N GLN A 144 -10.06 -13.84 9.17
CA GLN A 144 -8.97 -14.81 9.24
C GLN A 144 -8.77 -15.30 10.66
N HIS A 145 -8.81 -16.62 10.84
CA HIS A 145 -8.36 -17.28 12.06
C HIS A 145 -6.86 -17.56 12.02
N LEU A 146 -6.22 -17.61 13.20
CA LEU A 146 -4.80 -17.98 13.35
C LEU A 146 -4.50 -19.40 12.81
N THR A 147 -5.53 -20.27 12.79
CA THR A 147 -5.46 -21.62 12.17
C THR A 147 -6.30 -21.65 10.90
N PRO A 148 -5.73 -22.01 9.73
CA PRO A 148 -6.42 -21.96 8.43
C PRO A 148 -7.69 -22.83 8.33
N SER A 149 -7.86 -23.81 9.23
CA SER A 149 -9.01 -24.74 9.23
C SER A 149 -10.23 -24.23 10.02
N MET A 150 -10.14 -23.10 10.70
CA MET A 150 -11.23 -22.56 11.50
C MET A 150 -11.68 -21.19 11.00
N SER A 151 -12.92 -21.08 10.53
CA SER A 151 -13.55 -19.80 10.24
C SER A 151 -14.27 -19.28 11.49
N GLY A 152 -14.03 -18.02 11.85
CA GLY A 152 -14.68 -17.37 12.96
C GLY A 152 -14.93 -15.90 12.68
N ASN A 153 -15.89 -15.32 13.39
CA ASN A 153 -16.12 -13.88 13.37
C ASN A 153 -15.50 -13.26 14.63
N TYR A 154 -14.38 -12.57 14.47
CA TYR A 154 -13.66 -11.88 15.56
C TYR A 154 -13.93 -10.38 15.58
N SER A 155 -14.99 -9.95 14.91
CA SER A 155 -15.37 -8.55 14.80
C SER A 155 -16.33 -8.12 15.90
N TYR A 156 -16.09 -6.92 16.40
CA TYR A 156 -16.99 -6.17 17.25
C TYR A 156 -17.52 -4.96 16.50
N PHE A 157 -18.83 -4.80 16.48
CA PHE A 157 -19.50 -3.60 16.00
C PHE A 157 -19.58 -2.62 17.16
N ALA A 158 -18.55 -1.81 17.32
CA ALA A 158 -18.36 -0.91 18.45
C ALA A 158 -18.99 0.44 18.16
N HIS A 159 -19.86 0.92 19.07
CA HIS A 159 -20.43 2.26 18.97
C HIS A 159 -19.37 3.33 19.29
N ILE A 160 -19.30 4.38 18.48
CA ILE A 160 -18.49 5.58 18.74
C ILE A 160 -19.11 6.37 19.88
N VAL A 161 -20.37 6.77 19.73
CA VAL A 161 -21.24 7.25 20.81
C VAL A 161 -22.08 6.08 21.25
N ALA A 162 -22.06 5.73 22.53
CA ALA A 162 -22.77 4.56 23.04
C ALA A 162 -24.25 4.59 22.67
N SER A 163 -24.89 3.42 22.62
CA SER A 163 -26.32 3.29 22.33
C SER A 163 -27.23 3.72 23.52
N SER A 164 -26.65 4.09 24.66
CA SER A 164 -27.34 4.67 25.82
C SER A 164 -26.54 5.86 26.35
N GLU A 165 -27.24 6.83 26.95
CA GLU A 165 -26.60 8.02 27.53
C GLU A 165 -25.58 7.70 28.62
N GLU A 166 -25.80 6.62 29.38
CA GLU A 166 -24.95 6.16 30.48
C GLU A 166 -23.72 5.36 30.00
N GLY A 167 -23.64 5.05 28.72
CA GLY A 167 -22.54 4.27 28.13
C GLY A 167 -21.32 5.11 27.86
N PRO A 168 -20.19 4.48 27.47
CA PRO A 168 -18.99 5.19 27.10
C PRO A 168 -19.26 6.21 25.98
N ARG A 169 -18.91 7.49 26.19
CA ARG A 169 -19.15 8.58 25.25
C ARG A 169 -20.63 8.83 24.92
N GLY A 170 -21.57 8.34 25.82
CA GLY A 170 -23.01 8.54 25.66
C GLY A 170 -23.43 9.99 25.81
N ASN A 171 -24.51 10.36 25.12
CA ASN A 171 -25.13 11.70 25.19
C ASN A 171 -26.62 11.62 24.81
N SER A 172 -27.30 12.75 24.70
CA SER A 172 -28.73 12.82 24.34
C SER A 172 -29.08 12.28 22.96
N GLU A 173 -28.09 12.10 22.04
CA GLU A 173 -28.27 11.55 20.70
C GLU A 173 -28.04 10.03 20.64
N SER A 174 -27.63 9.41 21.75
CA SER A 174 -27.24 8.00 21.84
C SER A 174 -28.27 7.05 21.22
N GLU A 175 -29.54 7.24 21.52
CA GLU A 175 -30.62 6.36 21.02
C GLU A 175 -30.83 6.53 19.52
N ALA A 176 -30.78 7.77 19.00
CA ALA A 176 -30.90 8.07 17.58
C ALA A 176 -29.71 7.51 16.76
N LEU A 177 -28.51 7.53 17.34
CA LEU A 177 -27.26 7.07 16.72
C LEU A 177 -27.02 5.56 16.89
N ALA A 178 -27.83 4.86 17.67
CA ALA A 178 -27.58 3.44 18.02
C ALA A 178 -27.51 2.51 16.79
N ASN A 179 -28.20 2.82 15.72
CA ASN A 179 -28.21 2.03 14.49
C ASN A 179 -27.68 2.79 13.27
N ASP A 180 -27.03 3.94 13.49
CA ASP A 180 -26.39 4.70 12.42
C ASP A 180 -25.05 4.05 12.04
N PRO A 181 -24.86 3.61 10.77
CA PRO A 181 -23.59 3.01 10.33
C PRO A 181 -22.39 3.96 10.50
N THR A 182 -22.59 5.27 10.51
CA THR A 182 -21.51 6.24 10.73
C THR A 182 -21.05 6.32 12.18
N ASN A 183 -21.89 5.90 13.11
CA ASN A 183 -21.60 5.83 14.54
C ASN A 183 -21.01 4.47 14.97
N ILE A 184 -20.79 3.54 14.06
CA ILE A 184 -20.33 2.19 14.38
C ILE A 184 -18.99 1.92 13.70
N MET A 185 -18.02 1.40 14.47
CA MET A 185 -16.73 0.95 14.00
C MET A 185 -16.64 -0.58 14.03
N LEU A 186 -15.98 -1.15 13.04
CA LEU A 186 -15.60 -2.56 13.03
C LEU A 186 -14.23 -2.72 13.69
N LEU A 187 -14.16 -3.40 14.82
CA LEU A 187 -12.94 -3.56 15.61
C LEU A 187 -12.64 -5.03 15.93
N CYS A 188 -11.38 -5.37 16.16
CA CYS A 188 -10.99 -6.61 16.80
C CYS A 188 -11.20 -6.52 18.32
N ASP A 189 -11.24 -7.67 19.01
CA ASP A 189 -11.44 -7.74 20.47
C ASP A 189 -10.42 -6.86 21.23
N LYS A 190 -9.14 -6.91 20.87
CA LYS A 190 -8.08 -6.13 21.50
C LYS A 190 -8.34 -4.62 21.40
N CYS A 191 -8.67 -4.13 20.21
CA CYS A 191 -8.91 -2.70 20.00
C CYS A 191 -10.23 -2.25 20.62
N HIS A 192 -11.27 -3.09 20.58
CA HIS A 192 -12.54 -2.83 21.25
C HIS A 192 -12.36 -2.69 22.77
N ARG A 193 -11.63 -3.62 23.41
CA ARG A 193 -11.33 -3.51 24.84
C ARG A 193 -10.49 -2.29 25.18
N LEU A 194 -9.57 -1.92 24.30
CA LEU A 194 -8.73 -0.73 24.52
C LEU A 194 -9.57 0.53 24.65
N ILE A 195 -10.48 0.78 23.70
CA ILE A 195 -11.28 2.01 23.66
C ILE A 195 -12.41 2.07 24.70
N ASP A 196 -12.93 0.91 25.16
CA ASP A 196 -14.08 0.88 26.06
C ASP A 196 -13.73 0.56 27.52
N ARG A 197 -12.58 -0.09 27.77
CA ARG A 197 -12.25 -0.59 29.11
C ARG A 197 -10.88 -0.16 29.62
N VAL A 198 -9.86 -0.18 28.75
CA VAL A 198 -8.48 0.07 29.20
C VAL A 198 -8.17 1.55 29.25
N ALA A 199 -8.55 2.28 28.22
CA ALA A 199 -8.23 3.70 28.07
C ALA A 199 -9.43 4.51 27.51
N PRO A 200 -10.65 4.43 28.09
CA PRO A 200 -11.84 5.06 27.54
C PRO A 200 -11.72 6.58 27.42
N ASN A 201 -10.95 7.21 28.30
CA ASN A 201 -10.77 8.67 28.30
C ASN A 201 -9.78 9.16 27.22
N ASP A 202 -8.95 8.26 26.67
CA ASP A 202 -7.98 8.60 25.62
C ASP A 202 -8.60 8.56 24.21
N TYR A 203 -9.82 8.03 24.10
CA TYR A 203 -10.55 7.81 22.86
C TYR A 203 -11.95 8.41 22.92
N ASP A 204 -12.02 9.72 22.72
CA ASP A 204 -13.29 10.43 22.58
C ASP A 204 -14.00 10.10 21.25
N ALA A 205 -15.25 10.53 21.12
CA ALA A 205 -16.06 10.27 19.94
C ALA A 205 -15.48 10.90 18.66
N GLU A 206 -14.86 12.06 18.76
CA GLU A 206 -14.26 12.76 17.60
C GLU A 206 -13.05 11.98 17.06
N LYS A 207 -12.15 11.57 17.93
CA LYS A 207 -10.97 10.76 17.59
C LYS A 207 -11.36 9.43 16.94
N LEU A 208 -12.35 8.72 17.49
CA LEU A 208 -12.84 7.47 16.94
C LEU A 208 -13.52 7.69 15.57
N ARG A 209 -14.30 8.75 15.41
CA ARG A 209 -14.91 9.12 14.13
C ARG A 209 -13.85 9.39 13.08
N ALA A 210 -12.82 10.15 13.42
CA ALA A 210 -11.70 10.44 12.54
C ALA A 210 -10.96 9.16 12.10
N MET A 211 -10.73 8.19 13.01
CA MET A 211 -10.12 6.89 12.68
C MET A 211 -10.99 6.10 11.71
N ARG A 212 -12.30 6.03 11.96
CA ARG A 212 -13.26 5.34 11.09
C ARG A 212 -13.28 5.95 9.70
N GLU A 213 -13.44 7.26 9.61
CA GLU A 213 -13.50 7.97 8.32
C GLU A 213 -12.22 7.81 7.51
N ARG A 214 -11.06 7.87 8.17
CA ARG A 214 -9.76 7.63 7.52
C ARG A 214 -9.70 6.21 6.96
N ASN A 215 -10.09 5.21 7.74
CA ASN A 215 -10.12 3.82 7.28
C ASN A 215 -11.06 3.62 6.10
N VAL A 216 -12.29 4.14 6.16
CA VAL A 216 -13.28 4.03 5.08
C VAL A 216 -12.77 4.68 3.79
N ARG A 217 -12.17 5.88 3.88
CA ARG A 217 -11.55 6.54 2.71
C ARG A 217 -10.42 5.72 2.13
N GLU A 218 -9.56 5.15 2.98
CA GLU A 218 -8.42 4.34 2.54
C GLU A 218 -8.87 3.02 1.91
N VAL A 219 -9.82 2.32 2.50
CA VAL A 219 -10.42 1.10 1.93
C VAL A 219 -11.02 1.39 0.56
N LYS A 220 -11.81 2.47 0.45
CA LYS A 220 -12.39 2.87 -0.83
C LYS A 220 -11.29 3.15 -1.87
N ARG A 221 -10.28 3.95 -1.52
CA ARG A 221 -9.15 4.27 -2.41
C ARG A 221 -8.46 3.01 -2.93
N LEU A 222 -8.18 2.05 -2.05
CA LEU A 222 -7.51 0.80 -2.42
C LEU A 222 -8.39 -0.10 -3.30
N LEU A 223 -9.68 -0.19 -3.03
CA LEU A 223 -10.61 -0.97 -3.84
C LEU A 223 -10.89 -0.32 -5.21
N ASP A 224 -10.95 1.00 -5.26
CA ASP A 224 -11.12 1.73 -6.52
C ASP A 224 -9.95 1.48 -7.49
N CYS A 225 -8.75 1.14 -6.97
CA CYS A 225 -7.61 0.75 -7.81
C CYS A 225 -7.87 -0.52 -8.65
N LEU A 226 -8.84 -1.36 -8.28
CA LEU A 226 -9.22 -2.54 -9.08
C LEU A 226 -9.81 -2.17 -10.45
N GLN A 227 -10.33 -0.95 -10.61
CA GLN A 227 -10.87 -0.45 -11.87
C GLN A 227 -9.79 0.14 -12.80
N LEU A 228 -8.58 0.36 -12.29
CA LEU A 228 -7.52 0.98 -13.06
C LEU A 228 -7.01 0.02 -14.15
N PRO A 229 -6.65 0.53 -15.33
CA PRO A 229 -6.07 -0.28 -16.39
C PRO A 229 -4.74 -0.89 -15.96
N ASP A 230 -4.49 -2.09 -16.44
CA ASP A 230 -3.27 -2.84 -16.16
C ASP A 230 -2.08 -2.23 -16.91
N ALA A 231 -0.97 -2.06 -16.20
CA ALA A 231 0.32 -1.67 -16.76
C ALA A 231 1.42 -2.59 -16.23
N GLN A 232 2.45 -2.79 -17.02
CA GLN A 232 3.61 -3.56 -16.58
C GLN A 232 4.63 -2.67 -15.89
N MET A 233 4.98 -3.00 -14.66
CA MET A 233 6.04 -2.33 -13.92
C MET A 233 7.40 -2.79 -14.44
N VAL A 234 8.23 -1.84 -14.86
CA VAL A 234 9.59 -2.03 -15.34
C VAL A 234 10.56 -1.28 -14.44
N VAL A 235 11.52 -1.99 -13.88
CA VAL A 235 12.52 -1.44 -12.96
C VAL A 235 13.90 -1.53 -13.59
N ILE A 236 14.55 -0.38 -13.75
CA ILE A 236 15.93 -0.27 -14.24
C ILE A 236 16.76 0.28 -13.09
N GLY A 237 17.46 -0.60 -12.38
CA GLY A 237 18.14 -0.24 -11.15
C GLY A 237 19.60 -0.65 -11.13
N GLY A 238 20.46 0.21 -10.59
CA GLY A 238 21.87 -0.09 -10.39
C GLY A 238 22.46 0.69 -9.23
N ALA A 239 23.59 0.22 -8.71
CA ALA A 239 24.33 0.96 -7.71
C ALA A 239 24.86 2.29 -8.29
N ILE A 240 24.71 3.37 -7.56
CA ILE A 240 25.25 4.69 -7.89
C ILE A 240 26.30 5.07 -6.86
N GLU A 241 27.53 5.31 -7.31
CA GLU A 241 28.66 5.68 -6.44
C GLU A 241 28.83 4.73 -5.23
N GLY A 242 28.64 3.41 -5.44
CA GLY A 242 28.77 2.39 -4.40
C GLY A 242 27.56 2.22 -3.49
N GLN A 243 26.53 3.02 -3.65
CA GLN A 243 25.28 2.86 -2.89
C GLN A 243 24.33 1.91 -3.62
N PRO A 244 23.86 0.84 -2.97
CA PRO A 244 22.93 -0.10 -3.59
C PRO A 244 21.58 0.56 -3.89
N PHE A 245 21.00 0.18 -5.00
CA PHE A 245 19.62 0.53 -5.34
C PHE A 245 18.67 -0.42 -4.61
N ILE A 246 17.80 0.14 -3.76
CA ILE A 246 16.73 -0.60 -3.08
C ILE A 246 15.40 -0.10 -3.64
N PHE A 247 14.69 -0.99 -4.34
CA PHE A 247 13.40 -0.66 -4.91
C PHE A 247 12.26 -0.94 -3.94
N ASN A 248 11.44 0.08 -3.70
CA ASN A 248 10.23 -0.04 -2.89
C ASN A 248 9.01 -0.22 -3.82
N SER A 249 8.59 -1.47 -4.02
CA SER A 249 7.46 -1.80 -4.91
C SER A 249 6.14 -1.16 -4.46
N ARG A 250 5.90 -1.06 -3.14
CA ARG A 250 4.67 -0.41 -2.63
C ARG A 250 4.62 1.07 -2.98
N ALA A 251 5.73 1.78 -2.83
CA ALA A 251 5.81 3.18 -3.22
C ALA A 251 5.62 3.37 -4.74
N ALA A 252 6.12 2.43 -5.53
CA ALA A 252 5.92 2.42 -6.98
C ALA A 252 4.47 2.15 -7.37
N GLU A 253 3.81 1.18 -6.74
CA GLU A 253 2.39 0.89 -6.95
C GLU A 253 1.51 2.10 -6.60
N GLU A 254 1.76 2.76 -5.47
CA GLU A 254 1.04 3.99 -5.10
C GLU A 254 1.24 5.10 -6.12
N ALA A 255 2.45 5.26 -6.66
CA ALA A 255 2.72 6.23 -7.72
C ALA A 255 1.94 5.90 -9.02
N MET A 256 1.82 4.61 -9.35
CA MET A 256 1.02 4.15 -10.50
C MET A 256 -0.47 4.46 -10.29
N TRP A 257 -1.03 4.20 -9.11
CA TRP A 257 -2.44 4.50 -8.81
C TRP A 257 -2.75 5.99 -8.97
N LEU A 258 -1.83 6.87 -8.54
CA LEU A 258 -1.96 8.32 -8.75
C LEU A 258 -1.93 8.73 -10.23
N LYS A 259 -1.47 7.85 -11.11
CA LYS A 259 -1.48 8.03 -12.57
C LYS A 259 -2.51 7.14 -13.28
N ASN A 260 -3.54 6.71 -12.54
CA ASN A 260 -4.66 5.91 -13.03
C ASN A 260 -4.22 4.62 -13.74
N MET A 261 -3.24 3.91 -13.17
CA MET A 261 -2.80 2.59 -13.63
C MET A 261 -2.44 1.70 -12.44
N ARG A 262 -2.48 0.38 -12.64
CA ARG A 262 -2.06 -0.61 -11.63
C ARG A 262 -1.16 -1.67 -12.24
N SER A 263 -0.36 -2.33 -11.40
CA SER A 263 0.45 -3.48 -11.82
C SER A 263 -0.05 -4.76 -11.15
N PRO A 264 -0.87 -5.58 -11.84
CA PRO A 264 -1.29 -6.89 -11.31
C PRO A 264 -0.21 -7.97 -11.49
N TYR A 265 0.91 -7.61 -12.09
CA TYR A 265 2.03 -8.49 -12.40
C TYR A 265 3.24 -8.17 -11.55
N GLN A 266 4.15 -9.15 -11.41
CA GLN A 266 5.44 -8.89 -10.80
C GLN A 266 6.23 -7.86 -11.61
N ALA A 267 7.01 -7.03 -10.92
CA ALA A 267 7.90 -6.08 -11.55
C ALA A 267 8.97 -6.81 -12.39
N GLU A 268 9.20 -6.32 -13.62
CA GLU A 268 10.28 -6.78 -14.47
C GLU A 268 11.54 -5.95 -14.19
N TYR A 269 12.59 -6.63 -13.77
CA TYR A 269 13.88 -5.99 -13.45
C TYR A 269 14.85 -6.16 -14.61
N PHE A 270 15.33 -5.05 -15.14
CA PHE A 270 16.35 -5.02 -16.17
C PHE A 270 17.57 -4.25 -15.68
N ILE A 271 18.75 -4.71 -16.13
CA ILE A 271 20.03 -4.05 -15.84
C ILE A 271 20.24 -3.85 -14.34
N ASN A 272 19.80 -4.82 -13.56
CA ASN A 272 19.85 -4.77 -12.11
C ASN A 272 21.21 -5.26 -11.58
N ASN A 273 22.20 -4.38 -11.57
CA ASN A 273 23.56 -4.69 -11.13
C ASN A 273 23.77 -4.46 -9.63
N THR A 274 22.87 -4.97 -8.78
CA THR A 274 22.91 -4.66 -7.33
C THR A 274 24.05 -5.37 -6.58
N SER A 275 24.60 -6.46 -7.10
CA SER A 275 25.42 -7.35 -6.27
C SER A 275 26.92 -7.33 -6.53
N TYR A 276 27.42 -6.96 -7.74
CA TYR A 276 28.79 -7.22 -8.10
C TYR A 276 29.59 -6.04 -8.66
N PHE A 277 28.94 -4.91 -9.00
CA PHE A 277 29.57 -3.85 -9.76
C PHE A 277 29.34 -2.48 -9.13
N SER A 278 29.78 -2.35 -7.89
CA SER A 278 29.40 -1.23 -7.05
C SER A 278 30.13 0.09 -7.33
N ALA A 279 31.00 0.15 -8.31
CA ALA A 279 31.68 1.41 -8.58
C ALA A 279 32.07 1.54 -10.06
N SER A 280 31.61 2.59 -10.70
CA SER A 280 32.18 3.11 -11.96
C SER A 280 33.70 3.30 -11.92
N ASN A 281 34.32 3.21 -10.75
CA ASN A 281 35.77 3.27 -10.48
C ASN A 281 36.48 1.94 -10.75
N ASN A 282 35.76 0.82 -10.89
CA ASN A 282 36.38 -0.44 -11.22
C ASN A 282 36.65 -0.49 -12.73
N PRO A 283 37.92 -0.68 -13.18
CA PRO A 283 38.26 -0.78 -14.60
C PRO A 283 37.46 -1.86 -15.35
N SER A 284 37.06 -2.93 -14.65
CA SER A 284 36.26 -4.01 -15.23
C SER A 284 34.75 -3.75 -15.23
N TYR A 285 34.29 -2.64 -14.67
CA TYR A 285 32.85 -2.36 -14.55
C TYR A 285 32.13 -2.42 -15.91
N TRP A 286 32.62 -1.63 -16.87
CA TRP A 286 31.98 -1.53 -18.17
C TRP A 286 32.07 -2.83 -18.97
N SER A 287 33.20 -3.55 -18.92
CA SER A 287 33.33 -4.84 -19.58
C SER A 287 32.32 -5.85 -19.06
N ASN A 288 32.19 -5.93 -17.74
CA ASN A 288 31.24 -6.83 -17.09
C ASN A 288 29.79 -6.41 -17.35
N ALA A 289 29.47 -5.12 -17.23
CA ALA A 289 28.14 -4.59 -17.51
C ALA A 289 27.75 -4.85 -18.97
N PHE A 290 28.68 -4.67 -19.91
CA PHE A 290 28.44 -4.91 -21.31
C PHE A 290 28.18 -6.39 -21.62
N GLN A 291 28.89 -7.32 -20.98
CA GLN A 291 28.62 -8.74 -21.12
C GLN A 291 27.21 -9.12 -20.61
N LEU A 292 26.78 -8.57 -19.49
CA LEU A 292 25.41 -8.79 -18.99
C LEU A 292 24.37 -8.18 -19.93
N LEU A 293 24.57 -6.97 -20.40
CA LEU A 293 23.71 -6.35 -21.42
C LEU A 293 23.57 -7.24 -22.66
N LYS A 294 24.70 -7.79 -23.15
CA LYS A 294 24.74 -8.63 -24.33
C LYS A 294 24.05 -9.98 -24.16
N THR A 295 24.31 -10.64 -23.05
CA THR A 295 23.90 -12.05 -22.85
C THR A 295 22.54 -12.18 -22.20
N ILE A 296 22.10 -11.20 -21.41
CA ILE A 296 20.88 -11.29 -20.57
C ILE A 296 19.92 -10.15 -20.88
N ASP A 297 20.31 -8.89 -20.62
CA ASP A 297 19.36 -7.80 -20.51
C ASP A 297 18.74 -7.41 -21.86
N ILE A 298 19.54 -7.19 -22.89
CA ILE A 298 19.00 -6.73 -24.19
C ILE A 298 18.16 -7.82 -24.87
N PRO A 299 18.57 -9.10 -24.94
CA PRO A 299 17.70 -10.16 -25.43
C PRO A 299 16.37 -10.24 -24.67
N ARG A 300 16.43 -10.09 -23.33
CA ARG A 300 15.24 -10.11 -22.48
C ARG A 300 14.35 -8.89 -22.71
N ILE A 301 14.91 -7.67 -22.77
CA ILE A 301 14.16 -6.45 -23.07
C ILE A 301 13.49 -6.55 -24.44
N LYS A 302 14.22 -7.00 -25.48
CA LYS A 302 13.64 -7.21 -26.82
C LYS A 302 12.47 -8.19 -26.78
N SER A 303 12.66 -9.36 -26.17
CA SER A 303 11.60 -10.36 -26.02
C SER A 303 10.40 -9.80 -25.26
N PHE A 304 10.63 -9.02 -24.22
CA PHE A 304 9.59 -8.39 -23.42
C PHE A 304 8.81 -7.33 -24.21
N LEU A 305 9.49 -6.45 -24.94
CA LEU A 305 8.83 -5.41 -25.76
C LEU A 305 8.11 -5.99 -26.99
N GLN A 306 8.56 -7.15 -27.49
CA GLN A 306 7.92 -7.88 -28.59
C GLN A 306 6.83 -8.83 -28.10
N GLY A 307 6.85 -9.19 -26.81
CA GLY A 307 5.88 -10.09 -26.18
C GLY A 307 4.49 -9.49 -26.21
N THR A 308 3.66 -10.01 -27.10
CA THR A 308 2.24 -9.70 -27.13
C THR A 308 1.59 -10.30 -25.89
N GLY A 309 0.83 -9.52 -25.13
CA GLY A 309 -0.12 -10.04 -24.17
C GLY A 309 -1.05 -11.06 -24.85
N ARG A 310 -1.78 -11.88 -24.09
CA ARG A 310 -2.68 -12.94 -24.63
C ARG A 310 -3.64 -12.48 -25.73
N ASN A 311 -3.87 -11.17 -25.86
CA ASN A 311 -4.77 -10.55 -26.85
C ASN A 311 -4.03 -9.71 -27.90
N GLY A 312 -2.71 -9.75 -27.99
CA GLY A 312 -1.96 -8.95 -28.98
C GLY A 312 -1.76 -7.47 -28.61
N ASP A 313 -2.36 -6.99 -27.50
CA ASP A 313 -2.24 -5.60 -27.09
C ASP A 313 -0.94 -5.36 -26.32
N LEU A 314 -0.19 -4.34 -26.73
CA LEU A 314 0.98 -3.87 -25.99
C LEU A 314 0.50 -3.25 -24.68
N LYS A 315 0.92 -3.82 -23.55
CA LYS A 315 0.59 -3.24 -22.24
C LYS A 315 1.36 -1.93 -22.04
N PRO A 316 0.71 -0.90 -21.46
CA PRO A 316 1.41 0.29 -21.00
C PRO A 316 2.54 -0.09 -20.04
N LEU A 317 3.67 0.59 -20.14
CA LEU A 317 4.82 0.39 -19.27
C LEU A 317 4.88 1.49 -18.21
N ALA A 318 5.06 1.10 -16.95
CA ALA A 318 5.40 2.00 -15.85
C ALA A 318 6.89 1.83 -15.54
N VAL A 319 7.71 2.81 -15.91
CA VAL A 319 9.18 2.71 -15.85
C VAL A 319 9.71 3.45 -14.63
N PHE A 320 10.40 2.72 -13.77
CA PHE A 320 11.08 3.19 -12.57
C PHE A 320 12.58 3.01 -12.76
N ALA A 321 13.30 4.12 -13.00
CA ALA A 321 14.69 4.05 -13.38
C ALA A 321 15.60 4.84 -12.43
N LEU A 322 16.63 4.19 -11.89
CA LEU A 322 17.68 4.79 -11.09
C LEU A 322 19.01 4.06 -11.33
N HIS A 323 19.85 4.63 -12.20
CA HIS A 323 21.09 4.02 -12.67
C HIS A 323 22.07 5.12 -13.14
N GLY A 324 23.28 4.73 -13.58
CA GLY A 324 24.22 5.62 -14.27
C GLY A 324 23.63 6.18 -15.59
N THR A 325 24.09 7.38 -15.95
CA THR A 325 23.54 8.17 -17.04
C THR A 325 23.55 7.42 -18.40
N SER A 326 24.66 6.79 -18.73
CA SER A 326 24.81 6.06 -20.01
C SER A 326 23.84 4.88 -20.13
N ILE A 327 23.62 4.15 -19.03
CA ILE A 327 22.68 3.04 -18.98
C ILE A 327 21.23 3.53 -19.09
N LEU A 328 20.90 4.64 -18.43
CA LEU A 328 19.56 5.23 -18.54
C LEU A 328 19.24 5.69 -19.95
N ILE A 329 20.19 6.33 -20.63
CA ILE A 329 20.04 6.75 -22.03
C ILE A 329 19.87 5.52 -22.94
N LEU A 330 20.72 4.50 -22.77
CA LEU A 330 20.58 3.23 -23.52
C LEU A 330 19.22 2.58 -23.28
N SER A 331 18.76 2.53 -22.01
CA SER A 331 17.45 1.99 -21.67
C SER A 331 16.31 2.74 -22.37
N GLY A 332 16.40 4.06 -22.42
CA GLY A 332 15.46 4.89 -23.17
C GLY A 332 15.45 4.55 -24.66
N ARG A 333 16.62 4.38 -25.27
CA ARG A 333 16.75 3.98 -26.68
C ARG A 333 16.13 2.59 -26.95
N LEU A 334 16.28 1.65 -26.04
CA LEU A 334 15.70 0.31 -26.16
C LEU A 334 14.17 0.32 -26.00
N ILE A 335 13.65 1.08 -25.04
CA ILE A 335 12.21 1.23 -24.81
C ILE A 335 11.55 1.95 -25.99
N GLY A 336 12.21 2.97 -26.54
CA GLY A 336 11.74 3.76 -27.68
C GLY A 336 10.64 4.77 -27.33
N ASP A 337 10.38 5.68 -28.27
CA ASP A 337 9.39 6.76 -28.13
C ASP A 337 7.97 6.28 -28.48
N SER A 338 7.85 5.24 -29.29
CA SER A 338 6.55 4.66 -29.69
C SER A 338 5.92 3.76 -28.63
N SER A 339 6.67 3.41 -27.57
CA SER A 339 6.13 2.65 -26.45
C SER A 339 5.21 3.54 -25.61
N SER A 340 4.09 3.00 -25.13
CA SER A 340 3.21 3.67 -24.16
C SER A 340 3.83 3.72 -22.75
N ALA A 341 5.13 4.04 -22.67
CA ALA A 341 5.88 4.04 -21.42
C ALA A 341 5.67 5.34 -20.64
N GLN A 342 5.16 5.23 -19.43
CA GLN A 342 5.17 6.31 -18.45
C GLN A 342 6.42 6.22 -17.58
N LEU A 343 7.15 7.32 -17.47
CA LEU A 343 8.34 7.43 -16.65
C LEU A 343 7.97 7.97 -15.27
N PHE A 344 8.51 7.37 -14.21
CA PHE A 344 8.33 7.81 -12.83
C PHE A 344 9.65 8.32 -12.28
N GLN A 345 9.67 9.60 -11.85
CA GLN A 345 10.86 10.24 -11.31
C GLN A 345 11.07 9.86 -9.85
N TYR A 346 12.31 9.50 -9.49
CA TYR A 346 12.70 9.30 -8.09
C TYR A 346 12.98 10.64 -7.40
N HIS A 347 12.21 10.95 -6.35
CA HIS A 347 12.37 12.13 -5.53
C HIS A 347 13.07 11.80 -4.21
N ARG A 348 14.25 12.37 -3.98
CA ARG A 348 15.07 12.10 -2.77
C ARG A 348 14.45 12.67 -1.51
N GLN A 349 13.76 13.79 -1.58
CA GLN A 349 13.03 14.36 -0.46
C GLN A 349 11.70 13.63 -0.32
N GLN A 350 11.47 13.06 0.86
CA GLN A 350 10.17 12.52 1.21
C GLN A 350 9.20 13.71 1.26
N LEU A 351 8.34 13.80 0.27
CA LEU A 351 7.12 14.56 0.40
C LEU A 351 6.34 13.96 1.57
N GLU A 352 5.72 14.82 2.38
CA GLU A 352 4.99 14.44 3.58
C GLU A 352 4.14 13.18 3.36
N GLY A 353 4.52 12.08 4.02
CA GLY A 353 3.89 10.77 3.89
C GLY A 353 4.87 9.68 3.44
N ARG A 354 4.93 8.61 4.19
CA ARG A 354 5.78 7.44 3.93
C ARG A 354 5.47 6.86 2.54
N GLY A 355 6.50 6.70 1.70
CA GLY A 355 6.41 5.89 0.49
C GLY A 355 6.16 6.63 -0.82
N ARG A 356 6.20 7.96 -0.89
CA ARG A 356 5.94 8.73 -2.11
C ARG A 356 7.18 9.07 -2.96
N GLN A 357 8.27 8.33 -2.82
CA GLN A 357 9.52 8.61 -3.53
C GLN A 357 9.38 8.57 -5.06
N TRP A 358 8.43 7.84 -5.59
CA TRP A 358 8.14 7.71 -7.02
C TRP A 358 6.90 8.49 -7.48
N ALA A 359 6.14 9.06 -6.55
CA ALA A 359 4.98 9.86 -6.89
C ALA A 359 5.39 11.23 -7.41
N TRP A 360 4.75 11.67 -8.47
CA TRP A 360 4.92 13.03 -8.95
C TRP A 360 4.40 14.02 -7.91
N PRO A 361 5.17 15.09 -7.57
CA PRO A 361 4.69 16.14 -6.68
C PRO A 361 3.47 16.84 -7.27
N ASP A 362 2.63 17.35 -6.38
CA ASP A 362 1.52 18.23 -6.76
C ASP A 362 2.08 19.67 -6.91
N VAL A 363 2.63 19.96 -8.08
CA VAL A 363 3.21 21.26 -8.43
C VAL A 363 2.58 21.77 -9.72
N PRO A 364 2.56 23.10 -9.94
CA PRO A 364 2.09 23.68 -11.20
C PRO A 364 2.85 23.15 -12.41
N GLU A 365 2.20 23.17 -13.57
CA GLU A 365 2.87 22.86 -14.83
C GLU A 365 4.06 23.81 -15.06
N PRO A 366 5.18 23.29 -15.62
CA PRO A 366 6.34 24.11 -15.95
C PRO A 366 6.03 25.10 -17.09
N ASP A 367 6.80 26.19 -17.09
CA ASP A 367 6.77 27.14 -18.21
C ASP A 367 7.14 26.41 -19.52
N THR A 368 6.43 26.71 -20.59
CA THR A 368 6.68 26.14 -21.92
C THR A 368 8.07 26.47 -22.47
N ASN A 369 8.68 27.57 -22.03
CA ASN A 369 10.02 28.03 -22.42
C ASN A 369 11.11 27.64 -21.40
N LYS A 370 10.82 26.70 -20.51
CA LYS A 370 11.76 26.27 -19.46
C LYS A 370 13.12 25.79 -20.03
N TYR A 371 13.11 25.10 -21.15
CA TYR A 371 14.31 24.54 -21.77
C TYR A 371 14.89 25.48 -22.80
N LYS A 372 16.17 25.86 -22.63
CA LYS A 372 16.91 26.77 -23.49
C LYS A 372 17.93 26.02 -24.30
N VAL A 373 17.92 26.24 -25.60
CA VAL A 373 18.88 25.66 -26.53
C VAL A 373 19.82 26.75 -26.99
N ASN A 374 21.10 26.62 -26.64
CA ASN A 374 22.16 27.57 -26.98
C ASN A 374 23.12 26.91 -27.99
N ILE A 375 23.37 27.58 -29.09
CA ILE A 375 24.40 27.16 -30.03
C ILE A 375 25.71 27.80 -29.62
N LEU A 376 26.64 26.98 -29.09
CA LEU A 376 27.93 27.46 -28.61
C LEU A 376 28.93 27.62 -29.77
N LYS A 377 28.81 26.76 -30.79
CA LYS A 377 29.58 26.82 -32.04
C LYS A 377 28.77 26.20 -33.17
N GLU A 378 28.62 26.94 -34.28
CA GLU A 378 27.93 26.47 -35.48
C GLU A 378 28.79 25.46 -36.24
N ALA A 379 28.14 24.56 -37.00
CA ALA A 379 28.81 23.60 -37.82
C ALA A 379 29.20 24.20 -39.21
N THR A 380 30.29 23.73 -39.73
CA THR A 380 30.73 23.96 -41.12
C THR A 380 30.44 22.72 -41.98
N SER A 381 30.52 22.86 -43.29
CA SER A 381 30.29 21.74 -44.21
C SER A 381 31.32 20.59 -44.10
N SER A 382 32.45 20.81 -43.44
CA SER A 382 33.50 19.82 -43.19
C SER A 382 33.32 19.04 -41.88
N ASP A 383 32.44 19.47 -41.00
CA ASP A 383 32.25 18.86 -39.69
C ASP A 383 31.42 17.58 -39.81
N SER A 384 31.90 16.51 -39.21
CA SER A 384 31.21 15.23 -39.14
C SER A 384 30.87 14.81 -37.69
N GLU A 385 31.40 15.54 -36.72
CA GLU A 385 31.22 15.31 -35.29
C GLU A 385 30.74 16.59 -34.60
N ALA A 386 29.96 16.46 -33.53
CA ALA A 386 29.49 17.57 -32.73
C ALA A 386 29.45 17.24 -31.23
N ILE A 387 29.36 18.26 -30.41
CA ILE A 387 29.21 18.17 -28.96
C ILE A 387 27.78 18.56 -28.60
N LEU A 388 27.12 17.74 -27.76
CA LEU A 388 25.86 18.06 -27.13
C LEU A 388 26.02 17.99 -25.62
N GLN A 389 25.79 19.09 -24.94
CA GLN A 389 25.77 19.19 -23.49
C GLN A 389 24.35 19.38 -23.00
N ILE A 390 23.96 18.64 -21.96
CA ILE A 390 22.63 18.76 -21.33
C ILE A 390 22.81 19.01 -19.83
N HIS A 391 22.46 20.22 -19.40
CA HIS A 391 22.63 20.74 -18.06
C HIS A 391 21.26 20.93 -17.39
N LEU A 392 20.80 19.98 -16.61
CA LEU A 392 19.53 20.13 -15.88
C LEU A 392 19.70 20.11 -14.36
N THR A 393 20.63 19.31 -13.86
CA THR A 393 20.87 19.21 -12.42
C THR A 393 22.00 20.15 -11.95
N ALA A 394 23.03 20.29 -12.76
CA ALA A 394 24.14 21.18 -12.53
C ALA A 394 24.83 21.52 -13.85
N VAL A 395 25.48 22.68 -13.92
CA VAL A 395 26.29 23.08 -15.08
C VAL A 395 27.51 22.19 -15.23
N ILE A 396 27.85 21.78 -16.44
CA ILE A 396 29.06 21.02 -16.74
C ILE A 396 30.23 22.01 -16.89
N PRO A 397 31.22 22.00 -15.99
CA PRO A 397 32.39 22.87 -16.15
C PRO A 397 33.25 22.42 -17.33
N SER A 398 33.75 23.32 -18.15
CA SER A 398 34.60 22.98 -19.31
C SER A 398 35.82 22.15 -18.91
N ARG A 399 36.38 22.39 -17.70
CA ARG A 399 37.52 21.62 -17.16
C ARG A 399 37.24 20.15 -16.88
N GLU A 400 35.97 19.74 -16.87
CA GLU A 400 35.57 18.33 -16.69
C GLU A 400 35.38 17.60 -18.02
N LEU A 401 35.36 18.32 -19.12
CA LEU A 401 35.27 17.77 -20.47
C LEU A 401 36.65 17.33 -20.96
N PRO A 402 36.72 16.32 -21.86
CA PRO A 402 37.99 15.87 -22.43
C PRO A 402 38.74 17.00 -23.17
N GLU A 403 40.04 17.18 -22.85
CA GLU A 403 40.87 18.26 -23.37
C GLU A 403 40.96 18.26 -24.92
N HIS A 404 40.91 17.09 -25.54
CA HIS A 404 40.99 16.97 -26.99
C HIS A 404 39.81 17.62 -27.74
N LEU A 405 38.75 17.95 -27.07
CA LEU A 405 37.58 18.64 -27.63
C LEU A 405 37.75 20.17 -27.69
N PHE A 406 38.87 20.69 -27.17
CA PHE A 406 39.13 22.13 -27.11
C PHE A 406 40.37 22.50 -27.89
N ASP A 407 40.41 23.77 -28.34
CA ASP A 407 41.58 24.47 -28.83
C ASP A 407 41.72 25.85 -28.12
N SER A 408 42.60 26.70 -28.67
CA SER A 408 42.80 28.05 -28.10
C SER A 408 41.60 28.98 -28.22
N GLU A 409 40.65 28.67 -29.06
CA GLU A 409 39.44 29.47 -29.32
C GLU A 409 38.18 28.93 -28.66
N GLY A 410 38.26 27.76 -28.00
CA GLY A 410 37.14 27.10 -27.35
C GLY A 410 36.89 25.68 -27.83
N PHE A 411 35.64 25.33 -28.16
CA PHE A 411 35.33 24.01 -28.71
C PHE A 411 35.89 23.85 -30.11
N LYS A 412 36.60 22.75 -30.38
CA LYS A 412 37.04 22.38 -31.72
C LYS A 412 35.87 22.01 -32.66
N LEU A 413 34.88 21.32 -32.10
CA LEU A 413 33.71 20.80 -32.79
C LEU A 413 32.52 21.75 -32.65
N PRO A 414 31.56 21.71 -33.56
CA PRO A 414 30.24 22.32 -33.35
C PRO A 414 29.66 21.88 -32.04
N ALA A 415 29.03 22.81 -31.30
CA ALA A 415 28.57 22.53 -29.95
C ALA A 415 27.20 23.14 -29.66
N ILE A 416 26.31 22.36 -29.10
CA ILE A 416 24.99 22.76 -28.64
C ILE A 416 24.90 22.48 -27.12
N GLU A 417 24.27 23.40 -26.42
CA GLU A 417 23.91 23.28 -25.01
C GLU A 417 22.40 23.30 -24.87
N LEU A 418 21.88 22.36 -24.08
CA LEU A 418 20.51 22.36 -23.58
C LEU A 418 20.55 22.58 -22.08
N THR A 419 19.91 23.64 -21.60
CA THR A 419 19.95 24.04 -20.20
C THR A 419 18.60 24.59 -19.70
N ILE A 420 18.53 24.91 -18.41
CA ILE A 420 17.45 25.63 -17.75
C ILE A 420 18.05 26.78 -16.94
N ASP A 421 17.24 27.79 -16.59
CA ASP A 421 17.73 28.97 -15.86
C ASP A 421 18.39 28.65 -14.53
N ASP A 422 17.78 27.72 -13.77
CA ASP A 422 18.28 27.28 -12.47
C ASP A 422 18.44 25.75 -12.48
N CYS A 423 19.69 25.30 -12.66
CA CYS A 423 20.03 23.88 -12.65
C CYS A 423 19.96 23.32 -11.22
N HIS A 424 19.05 22.37 -10.97
CA HIS A 424 18.91 21.75 -9.65
C HIS A 424 18.41 20.30 -9.76
N PHE A 425 18.54 19.53 -8.66
CA PHE A 425 18.21 18.10 -8.65
C PHE A 425 16.72 17.79 -8.89
N ASN A 426 15.81 18.76 -8.64
CA ASN A 426 14.37 18.65 -8.93
C ASN A 426 13.97 19.28 -10.26
N ALA A 427 14.89 19.43 -11.21
CA ALA A 427 14.62 20.00 -12.54
C ALA A 427 13.47 19.31 -13.27
N ILE A 428 13.21 18.04 -12.98
CA ILE A 428 12.04 17.29 -13.43
C ILE A 428 11.14 17.04 -12.24
N SER A 429 10.06 17.82 -12.13
CA SER A 429 9.10 17.75 -11.02
C SER A 429 7.65 17.52 -11.47
N HIS A 430 7.35 17.66 -12.74
CA HIS A 430 6.04 17.45 -13.34
C HIS A 430 6.15 16.58 -14.60
N PRO A 431 5.18 15.70 -14.92
CA PRO A 431 5.21 14.91 -16.17
C PRO A 431 5.38 15.75 -17.44
N LYS A 432 4.84 16.97 -17.45
CA LYS A 432 4.96 17.93 -18.54
C LYS A 432 6.41 18.37 -18.80
N ASP A 433 7.28 18.33 -17.78
CA ASP A 433 8.72 18.57 -17.97
C ASP A 433 9.33 17.61 -18.98
N LEU A 434 8.94 16.33 -18.93
CA LEU A 434 9.46 15.30 -19.86
C LEU A 434 8.95 15.49 -21.29
N GLU A 435 7.74 16.02 -21.44
CA GLU A 435 7.21 16.37 -22.77
C GLU A 435 7.97 17.55 -23.37
N LEU A 436 8.11 18.64 -22.61
CA LEU A 436 8.84 19.84 -23.05
C LEU A 436 10.32 19.53 -23.33
N LEU A 437 10.95 18.73 -22.45
CA LEU A 437 12.32 18.24 -22.69
C LEU A 437 12.41 17.44 -23.98
N GLY A 438 11.46 16.52 -24.23
CA GLY A 438 11.40 15.74 -25.45
C GLY A 438 11.32 16.63 -26.69
N ASN A 439 10.49 17.68 -26.69
CA ASN A 439 10.37 18.62 -27.79
C ASN A 439 11.66 19.40 -28.04
N ALA A 440 12.36 19.82 -26.98
CA ALA A 440 13.65 20.50 -27.09
C ALA A 440 14.72 19.57 -27.69
N ILE A 441 14.76 18.31 -27.25
CA ILE A 441 15.67 17.28 -27.78
C ILE A 441 15.39 17.00 -29.27
N ASP A 442 14.12 16.85 -29.65
CA ASP A 442 13.72 16.64 -31.04
C ASP A 442 14.19 17.80 -31.94
N SER A 443 14.10 19.04 -31.47
CA SER A 443 14.62 20.21 -32.17
C SER A 443 16.14 20.16 -32.33
N ILE A 444 16.88 19.78 -31.29
CA ILE A 444 18.33 19.64 -31.31
C ILE A 444 18.76 18.52 -32.27
N TYR A 445 18.13 17.35 -32.18
CA TYR A 445 18.44 16.21 -33.02
C TYR A 445 18.17 16.52 -34.49
N ARG A 446 17.09 17.24 -34.82
CA ARG A 446 16.82 17.72 -36.17
C ARG A 446 17.93 18.66 -36.65
N LYS A 447 18.35 19.63 -35.83
CA LYS A 447 19.43 20.54 -36.18
C LYS A 447 20.74 19.77 -36.45
N ILE A 448 21.11 18.85 -35.57
CA ILE A 448 22.33 18.05 -35.70
C ILE A 448 22.31 17.17 -36.97
N GLN A 449 21.19 16.52 -37.25
CA GLN A 449 21.09 15.50 -38.28
C GLN A 449 20.74 16.10 -39.65
N ASP A 450 19.74 16.95 -39.72
CA ASP A 450 19.16 17.42 -40.98
C ASP A 450 19.87 18.70 -41.47
N GLU A 451 20.18 19.61 -40.54
CA GLU A 451 20.84 20.87 -40.90
C GLU A 451 22.35 20.71 -40.97
N TRP A 452 22.97 20.24 -39.88
CA TRP A 452 24.42 20.10 -39.76
C TRP A 452 24.98 18.83 -40.41
N ARG A 453 24.15 17.81 -40.63
CA ARG A 453 24.50 16.50 -41.20
C ARG A 453 25.60 15.77 -40.44
N ILE A 454 25.65 15.95 -39.15
CA ILE A 454 26.60 15.33 -38.22
C ILE A 454 26.36 13.82 -38.16
N LYS A 455 27.42 13.04 -38.16
CA LYS A 455 27.40 11.57 -38.09
C LYS A 455 27.69 11.05 -36.69
N LYS A 456 28.41 11.82 -35.85
CA LYS A 456 28.80 11.39 -34.50
C LYS A 456 28.64 12.55 -33.50
N VAL A 457 28.02 12.27 -32.35
CA VAL A 457 27.76 13.24 -31.31
C VAL A 457 28.41 12.80 -29.98
N HIS A 458 29.20 13.69 -29.40
CA HIS A 458 29.74 13.54 -28.07
C HIS A 458 28.71 14.07 -27.06
N LEU A 459 28.05 13.18 -26.33
CA LEU A 459 26.91 13.53 -25.45
C LEU A 459 27.33 13.53 -23.97
N PHE A 460 27.23 14.71 -23.37
CA PHE A 460 27.52 14.97 -21.96
C PHE A 460 26.22 15.36 -21.24
N VAL A 461 25.85 14.64 -20.19
CA VAL A 461 24.56 14.85 -19.50
C VAL A 461 24.75 14.90 -17.98
N ILE A 462 24.23 15.95 -17.35
CA ILE A 462 23.97 16.01 -15.90
C ILE A 462 22.48 16.34 -15.71
N ALA A 463 21.66 15.30 -15.55
CA ALA A 463 20.22 15.42 -15.54
C ALA A 463 19.56 14.41 -14.59
N PRO A 464 18.31 14.64 -14.16
CA PRO A 464 17.52 13.65 -13.45
C PRO A 464 17.33 12.36 -14.26
N THR A 465 17.09 11.24 -13.57
CA THR A 465 17.08 9.91 -14.19
C THR A 465 16.05 9.76 -15.30
N THR A 466 14.85 10.27 -15.12
CA THR A 466 13.80 10.24 -16.18
C THR A 466 14.15 11.11 -17.39
N ALA A 467 14.89 12.21 -17.19
CA ALA A 467 15.40 13.01 -18.30
C ALA A 467 16.38 12.19 -19.13
N CYS A 468 17.31 11.44 -18.50
CA CYS A 468 18.24 10.57 -19.19
C CYS A 468 17.51 9.49 -20.02
N VAL A 469 16.48 8.87 -19.47
CA VAL A 469 15.65 7.91 -20.21
C VAL A 469 14.95 8.60 -21.37
N ARG A 470 14.39 9.79 -21.18
CA ARG A 470 13.71 10.57 -22.24
C ARG A 470 14.67 10.95 -23.38
N ILE A 471 15.90 11.33 -23.05
CA ILE A 471 16.96 11.59 -24.05
C ILE A 471 17.15 10.37 -24.95
N GLY A 472 17.27 9.19 -24.34
CA GLY A 472 17.42 7.93 -25.07
C GLY A 472 16.19 7.58 -25.91
N GLN A 473 14.97 7.80 -25.39
CA GLN A 473 13.73 7.53 -26.14
C GLN A 473 13.64 8.36 -27.42
N LYS A 474 14.22 9.57 -27.44
CA LYS A 474 14.24 10.45 -28.61
C LYS A 474 15.29 10.05 -29.69
N MET A 475 16.19 9.11 -29.39
CA MET A 475 17.08 8.52 -30.37
C MET A 475 16.29 7.59 -31.27
N GLN A 476 16.02 8.01 -32.53
CA GLN A 476 15.22 7.25 -33.48
C GLN A 476 15.94 5.98 -33.93
N ALA A 477 15.19 4.90 -34.14
CA ALA A 477 15.75 3.59 -34.49
C ALA A 477 16.38 3.52 -35.86
N ARG A 478 16.02 4.39 -36.79
CA ARG A 478 16.42 4.26 -38.22
C ARG A 478 17.43 5.29 -38.71
N HIS A 479 17.39 6.49 -38.14
CA HIS A 479 18.12 7.63 -38.73
C HIS A 479 18.63 8.59 -37.64
N HIS A 480 19.57 8.16 -36.81
CA HIS A 480 20.25 9.10 -35.92
C HIS A 480 21.77 8.98 -36.06
N ALA A 481 22.46 10.06 -35.73
CA ALA A 481 23.91 10.04 -35.57
C ALA A 481 24.33 9.02 -34.50
N ASP A 482 25.56 8.55 -34.59
CA ASP A 482 26.13 7.76 -33.50
C ASP A 482 26.38 8.64 -32.28
N PHE A 483 25.86 8.25 -31.11
CA PHE A 483 26.06 8.98 -29.88
C PHE A 483 27.12 8.30 -29.02
N ILE A 484 28.24 8.97 -28.75
CA ILE A 484 29.20 8.56 -27.74
C ILE A 484 28.71 9.12 -26.39
N LEU A 485 28.33 8.22 -25.47
CA LEU A 485 27.87 8.58 -24.15
C LEU A 485 29.03 8.69 -23.18
N TYR A 486 29.07 9.77 -22.44
CA TYR A 486 30.10 10.04 -21.43
C TYR A 486 29.51 9.91 -20.03
N GLU A 487 30.23 9.22 -19.14
CA GLU A 487 29.90 9.10 -17.73
C GLU A 487 30.83 9.99 -16.90
N ARG A 488 30.25 10.74 -15.98
CA ARG A 488 31.00 11.56 -15.05
C ARG A 488 31.61 10.70 -13.96
N LYS A 489 32.92 10.62 -13.87
CA LYS A 489 33.58 9.87 -12.79
C LYS A 489 33.38 10.54 -11.43
N PRO A 490 33.19 9.75 -10.37
CA PRO A 490 33.19 10.30 -9.00
C PRO A 490 34.56 10.89 -8.68
N SER A 491 34.57 12.00 -7.90
CA SER A 491 35.82 12.54 -7.37
C SER A 491 36.44 11.57 -6.39
N VAL A 492 37.74 11.28 -6.52
CA VAL A 492 38.44 10.48 -5.54
C VAL A 492 38.63 11.36 -4.28
N SER A 493 38.04 10.94 -3.15
CA SER A 493 38.15 11.68 -1.90
C SER A 493 39.60 11.85 -1.49
N GLY A 494 40.04 13.09 -1.25
CA GLY A 494 41.36 13.42 -0.75
C GLY A 494 42.43 13.81 -1.80
N THR A 495 42.14 13.70 -3.10
CA THR A 495 43.15 14.04 -4.14
C THR A 495 42.95 15.41 -4.78
N GLY A 496 41.88 16.12 -4.47
CA GLY A 496 41.53 17.38 -5.15
C GLY A 496 41.25 17.21 -6.67
N SER A 497 41.20 15.96 -7.14
CA SER A 497 40.97 15.68 -8.56
C SER A 497 39.54 16.05 -8.94
N HIS A 498 39.39 16.79 -10.05
CA HIS A 498 38.11 17.13 -10.59
C HIS A 498 37.41 15.87 -11.13
N ARG A 499 36.07 15.86 -11.10
CA ARG A 499 35.28 14.84 -11.80
C ARG A 499 35.47 15.05 -13.31
N ASN A 500 35.86 14.03 -14.01
CA ASN A 500 36.07 14.06 -15.45
C ASN A 500 35.05 13.16 -16.15
N PHE A 501 34.61 13.59 -17.31
CA PHE A 501 33.80 12.76 -18.18
C PHE A 501 34.67 11.80 -19.01
N GLU A 502 34.31 10.52 -18.97
CA GLU A 502 34.95 9.49 -19.78
C GLU A 502 33.95 8.82 -20.73
N PRO A 503 34.37 8.51 -21.96
CA PRO A 503 33.49 7.82 -22.89
C PRO A 503 33.27 6.37 -22.43
N THR A 504 32.04 5.90 -22.55
CA THR A 504 31.63 4.57 -22.07
C THR A 504 31.15 3.69 -23.21
N ILE A 505 30.01 4.03 -23.76
CA ILE A 505 29.41 3.29 -24.89
C ILE A 505 29.06 4.25 -26.02
N LYS A 506 29.13 3.72 -27.25
CA LYS A 506 28.63 4.37 -28.44
C LYS A 506 27.31 3.71 -28.85
N VAL A 507 26.25 4.49 -28.96
CA VAL A 507 24.92 4.04 -29.38
C VAL A 507 24.66 4.51 -30.79
N SER A 508 24.52 3.56 -31.70
CA SER A 508 24.09 3.80 -33.08
C SER A 508 22.63 3.35 -33.28
N SER A 509 22.12 3.52 -34.49
CA SER A 509 20.75 3.07 -34.82
C SER A 509 20.53 1.58 -34.62
N THR A 510 21.54 0.74 -34.81
CA THR A 510 21.42 -0.73 -34.77
C THR A 510 22.35 -1.40 -33.77
N LYS A 511 23.33 -0.69 -33.25
CA LYS A 511 24.38 -1.28 -32.40
C LYS A 511 24.73 -0.42 -31.20
N VAL A 512 25.17 -1.08 -30.14
CA VAL A 512 25.91 -0.48 -29.04
C VAL A 512 27.34 -1.01 -29.09
N VAL A 513 28.31 -0.14 -28.90
CA VAL A 513 29.73 -0.47 -28.91
C VAL A 513 30.35 -0.01 -27.60
N LEU A 514 31.08 -0.88 -26.93
CA LEU A 514 31.88 -0.52 -25.76
C LEU A 514 33.12 0.23 -26.21
N VAL A 515 33.28 1.50 -25.86
CA VAL A 515 34.35 2.36 -26.37
C VAL A 515 35.75 1.87 -25.99
N SER A 516 35.91 1.22 -24.84
CA SER A 516 37.22 0.75 -24.35
C SER A 516 37.76 -0.50 -25.07
N THR A 517 36.90 -1.32 -25.70
CA THR A 517 37.28 -2.61 -26.30
C THR A 517 36.78 -2.80 -27.72
N ASP A 518 35.99 -1.87 -28.24
CA ASP A 518 35.27 -1.97 -29.53
C ASP A 518 34.33 -3.18 -29.64
N GLU A 519 33.99 -3.81 -28.51
CA GLU A 519 33.02 -4.90 -28.49
C GLU A 519 31.63 -4.39 -28.86
N GLN A 520 30.92 -5.14 -29.72
CA GLN A 520 29.65 -4.71 -30.31
C GLN A 520 28.50 -5.61 -29.89
N LEU A 521 27.32 -5.01 -29.85
CA LEU A 521 26.05 -5.65 -29.48
C LEU A 521 24.93 -5.08 -30.35
N ASP A 522 24.16 -5.96 -31.03
CA ASP A 522 23.00 -5.55 -31.83
C ASP A 522 21.81 -5.17 -30.95
N ILE A 523 21.21 -4.00 -31.30
CA ILE A 523 19.99 -3.49 -30.63
C ILE A 523 18.84 -3.26 -31.63
N ALA A 524 19.01 -3.60 -32.89
CA ALA A 524 17.97 -3.53 -33.92
C ALA A 524 16.90 -4.60 -33.71
#